data_fa5b0009adbb38863ffd8f87a6b39adc
#
_entry.id   fa5b0009adbb38863ffd8f87a6b39adc
#
_cell.length_a   1.000
_cell.length_b   1.000
_cell.length_c   1.000
_cell.angle_alpha   90.00
_cell.angle_beta   90.00
_cell.angle_gamma   90.00
#
_symmetry.space_group_name_H-M   'P 1'
#
loop_
_entity.id
_entity.type
_entity.pdbx_description
1 polymer ?
#
loop_
_entity_poly.entity_id
_entity_poly.type
_entity_poly.pdbx_seq_one_letter_code
_entity_poly.pdbx_strand_id
1 'polypeptide(L)'
;PNLTEYLKEQGLGVGLISTDSLSSQTIAAFSSHTSNEENTEEIILEQTRSGVDLFLGSGRDLYRRYKDNFISESYSYYDKFENIDINQEKIIGVFDEEKDETTSKTIPTLDKLTKLAVDFMENNFPNGYFLVVECGHIDKMSHNVNILDMVQYLENFDKAIAGTYESLKDDPTCAIIVASNHETGRLVYNGETK
;
A
#
# COMPACT_ATOMS: atom_id res chain seq x y z
N PRO A 1 -2.95 -12.43 -17.23
CA PRO A 1 -2.65 -11.13 -16.64
C PRO A 1 -3.50 -10.91 -15.41
N ASN A 2 -2.97 -10.21 -14.42
CA ASN A 2 -3.73 -9.70 -13.30
C ASN A 2 -4.42 -8.36 -13.67
N LEU A 3 -5.23 -7.81 -12.74
CA LEU A 3 -5.97 -6.58 -13.01
C LEU A 3 -5.04 -5.39 -13.31
N THR A 4 -3.92 -5.28 -12.61
CA THR A 4 -2.99 -4.14 -12.76
C THR A 4 -2.32 -4.15 -14.14
N GLU A 5 -1.90 -5.32 -14.62
CA GLU A 5 -1.35 -5.48 -15.98
C GLU A 5 -2.37 -5.08 -17.04
N TYR A 6 -3.61 -5.55 -16.91
CA TYR A 6 -4.68 -5.16 -17.83
C TYR A 6 -4.89 -3.63 -17.86
N LEU A 7 -4.90 -2.99 -16.69
CA LEU A 7 -5.08 -1.53 -16.59
C LEU A 7 -3.88 -0.77 -17.16
N LYS A 8 -2.67 -1.28 -16.98
CA LYS A 8 -1.46 -0.73 -17.62
C LYS A 8 -1.54 -0.81 -19.15
N GLU A 9 -2.05 -1.90 -19.71
CA GLU A 9 -2.29 -2.01 -21.17
C GLU A 9 -3.30 -0.99 -21.68
N GLN A 10 -4.22 -0.50 -20.83
CA GLN A 10 -5.16 0.60 -21.15
C GLN A 10 -4.54 2.00 -20.98
N GLY A 11 -3.27 2.09 -20.56
CA GLY A 11 -2.57 3.38 -20.37
C GLY A 11 -2.90 4.08 -19.05
N LEU A 12 -3.48 3.38 -18.08
CA LEU A 12 -3.78 3.91 -16.75
C LEU A 12 -2.56 3.83 -15.83
N GLY A 13 -2.45 4.76 -14.88
CA GLY A 13 -1.53 4.65 -13.76
C GLY A 13 -1.95 3.57 -12.77
N VAL A 14 -1.00 2.91 -12.11
CA VAL A 14 -1.28 1.91 -11.08
C VAL A 14 -0.44 2.14 -9.84
N GLY A 15 -1.08 2.25 -8.68
CA GLY A 15 -0.44 2.36 -7.38
C GLY A 15 -0.91 1.32 -6.39
N LEU A 16 0.02 0.79 -5.61
CA LEU A 16 -0.25 -0.21 -4.58
C LEU A 16 0.35 0.26 -3.25
N ILE A 17 -0.49 0.38 -2.24
CA ILE A 17 -0.11 0.88 -0.92
C ILE A 17 -0.57 -0.08 0.14
N SER A 18 0.29 -0.36 1.13
CA SER A 18 -0.08 -1.13 2.31
C SER A 18 0.63 -0.61 3.56
N THR A 19 -0.02 -0.72 4.71
CA THR A 19 0.68 -0.60 5.99
C THR A 19 1.54 -1.83 6.29
N ASP A 20 1.27 -2.96 5.63
CA ASP A 20 2.04 -4.19 5.74
C ASP A 20 3.22 -4.25 4.74
N SER A 21 3.97 -5.34 4.76
CA SER A 21 4.99 -5.61 3.77
C SER A 21 4.41 -5.59 2.35
N LEU A 22 5.10 -4.94 1.42
CA LEU A 22 4.70 -4.94 0.01
C LEU A 22 4.75 -6.35 -0.62
N SER A 23 5.38 -7.33 0.02
CA SER A 23 5.35 -8.73 -0.38
C SER A 23 4.22 -9.53 0.25
N SER A 24 3.34 -8.90 1.06
CA SER A 24 2.16 -9.54 1.63
C SER A 24 1.15 -9.94 0.56
N GLN A 25 0.30 -10.88 0.89
CA GLN A 25 -0.61 -11.58 -0.03
C GLN A 25 -1.45 -10.64 -0.89
N THR A 26 -2.05 -9.60 -0.29
CA THR A 26 -2.90 -8.66 -1.04
C THR A 26 -2.10 -7.93 -2.11
N ILE A 27 -0.98 -7.31 -1.74
CA ILE A 27 -0.16 -6.55 -2.70
C ILE A 27 0.48 -7.49 -3.73
N ALA A 28 0.93 -8.68 -3.30
CA ALA A 28 1.48 -9.70 -4.20
C ALA A 28 0.46 -10.15 -5.25
N ALA A 29 -0.81 -10.33 -4.89
CA ALA A 29 -1.87 -10.73 -5.83
C ALA A 29 -2.11 -9.72 -6.95
N PHE A 30 -1.84 -8.44 -6.70
CA PHE A 30 -1.91 -7.37 -7.70
C PHE A 30 -0.63 -7.18 -8.50
N SER A 31 0.51 -7.72 -8.06
CA SER A 31 1.82 -7.35 -8.59
C SER A 31 2.74 -8.53 -8.92
N SER A 32 2.30 -9.76 -8.71
CA SER A 32 3.06 -10.98 -9.02
C SER A 32 2.16 -12.13 -9.48
N HIS A 33 2.79 -13.20 -9.99
CA HIS A 33 2.13 -14.42 -10.49
C HIS A 33 2.61 -15.69 -9.79
N THR A 34 3.41 -15.54 -8.72
CA THR A 34 3.89 -16.71 -7.98
C THR A 34 2.71 -17.52 -7.42
N SER A 35 2.83 -18.83 -7.47
CA SER A 35 1.86 -19.76 -6.86
C SER A 35 2.18 -20.04 -5.38
N ASN A 36 3.31 -19.56 -4.87
CA ASN A 36 3.76 -19.75 -3.50
C ASN A 36 3.90 -18.39 -2.80
N GLU A 37 2.93 -18.05 -1.99
CA GLU A 37 2.88 -16.80 -1.21
C GLU A 37 4.03 -16.62 -0.21
N GLU A 38 4.71 -17.72 0.18
CA GLU A 38 5.88 -17.67 1.05
C GLU A 38 7.17 -17.35 0.29
N ASN A 39 7.17 -17.41 -1.05
CA ASN A 39 8.33 -17.12 -1.88
C ASN A 39 8.49 -15.61 -2.10
N THR A 40 8.83 -14.89 -1.02
CA THR A 40 8.96 -13.45 -1.02
C THR A 40 10.01 -12.94 -2.03
N GLU A 41 11.06 -13.71 -2.29
CA GLU A 41 12.07 -13.36 -3.30
C GLU A 41 11.47 -13.30 -4.71
N GLU A 42 10.72 -14.32 -5.11
CA GLU A 42 10.05 -14.37 -6.40
C GLU A 42 9.03 -13.23 -6.54
N ILE A 43 8.21 -13.00 -5.48
CA ILE A 43 7.27 -11.90 -5.44
C ILE A 43 7.96 -10.56 -5.73
N ILE A 44 9.06 -10.27 -5.00
CA ILE A 44 9.77 -9.00 -5.15
C ILE A 44 10.38 -8.85 -6.55
N LEU A 45 10.98 -9.91 -7.09
CA LEU A 45 11.57 -9.89 -8.43
C LEU A 45 10.49 -9.70 -9.52
N GLU A 46 9.31 -10.27 -9.37
CA GLU A 46 8.18 -10.03 -10.27
C GLU A 46 7.64 -8.60 -10.13
N GLN A 47 7.58 -8.06 -8.92
CA GLN A 47 7.17 -6.69 -8.67
C GLN A 47 8.03 -5.67 -9.41
N THR A 48 9.34 -5.91 -9.55
CA THR A 48 10.22 -4.99 -10.31
C THR A 48 9.77 -4.84 -11.76
N ARG A 49 9.11 -5.85 -12.33
CA ARG A 49 8.68 -5.92 -13.74
C ARG A 49 7.17 -5.84 -13.93
N SER A 50 6.42 -5.68 -12.86
CA SER A 50 4.94 -5.69 -12.88
C SER A 50 4.30 -4.54 -13.66
N GLY A 51 5.08 -3.47 -13.93
CA GLY A 51 4.55 -2.26 -14.56
C GLY A 51 3.81 -1.32 -13.61
N VAL A 52 3.68 -1.65 -12.33
CA VAL A 52 3.12 -0.77 -11.30
C VAL A 52 3.97 0.50 -11.18
N ASP A 53 3.34 1.67 -11.08
CA ASP A 53 4.03 2.97 -11.09
C ASP A 53 4.41 3.43 -9.68
N LEU A 54 3.62 3.01 -8.68
CA LEU A 54 3.82 3.41 -7.29
C LEU A 54 3.67 2.23 -6.34
N PHE A 55 4.71 1.96 -5.57
CA PHE A 55 4.67 1.08 -4.40
C PHE A 55 4.99 1.88 -3.14
N LEU A 56 4.12 1.85 -2.12
CA LEU A 56 4.39 2.42 -0.80
C LEU A 56 3.99 1.44 0.30
N GLY A 57 4.91 1.07 1.16
CA GLY A 57 4.60 0.14 2.24
C GLY A 57 5.75 -0.18 3.16
N SER A 58 5.61 -1.25 3.94
CA SER A 58 6.67 -1.72 4.81
C SER A 58 7.51 -2.85 4.19
N GLY A 59 8.53 -3.29 4.93
CA GLY A 59 9.48 -4.31 4.46
C GLY A 59 10.85 -3.78 4.06
N ARG A 60 11.28 -2.61 4.58
CA ARG A 60 12.51 -1.91 4.18
C ARG A 60 13.74 -2.81 4.13
N ASP A 61 14.00 -3.61 5.17
CA ASP A 61 15.21 -4.42 5.25
C ASP A 61 15.21 -5.56 4.23
N LEU A 62 14.03 -6.07 3.89
CA LEU A 62 13.86 -7.08 2.85
C LEU A 62 14.07 -6.46 1.46
N TYR A 63 13.36 -5.38 1.14
CA TYR A 63 13.40 -4.72 -0.17
C TYR A 63 14.75 -4.05 -0.47
N ARG A 64 15.50 -3.64 0.56
CA ARG A 64 16.85 -3.09 0.39
C ARG A 64 17.78 -4.02 -0.37
N ARG A 65 17.61 -5.34 -0.26
CA ARG A 65 18.42 -6.34 -0.96
C ARG A 65 18.18 -6.33 -2.48
N TYR A 66 17.01 -5.85 -2.90
CA TYR A 66 16.56 -5.80 -4.30
C TYR A 66 16.52 -4.38 -4.87
N LYS A 67 17.08 -3.41 -4.15
CA LYS A 67 17.10 -2.01 -4.55
C LYS A 67 17.60 -1.80 -5.98
N ASP A 68 18.73 -2.45 -6.32
CA ASP A 68 19.33 -2.29 -7.65
C ASP A 68 18.46 -2.90 -8.75
N ASN A 69 17.67 -3.94 -8.44
CA ASN A 69 16.70 -4.50 -9.38
C ASN A 69 15.60 -3.49 -9.70
N PHE A 70 15.05 -2.79 -8.68
CA PHE A 70 14.06 -1.73 -8.91
C PHE A 70 14.66 -0.55 -9.69
N ILE A 71 15.86 -0.11 -9.35
CA ILE A 71 16.54 0.99 -10.06
C ILE A 71 16.77 0.63 -11.54
N SER A 72 17.14 -0.62 -11.87
CA SER A 72 17.33 -1.08 -13.25
C SER A 72 16.05 -1.06 -14.08
N GLU A 73 14.88 -1.12 -13.43
CA GLU A 73 13.54 -1.02 -14.04
C GLU A 73 12.93 0.40 -13.92
N SER A 74 13.80 1.40 -13.72
CA SER A 74 13.48 2.85 -13.68
C SER A 74 12.71 3.33 -12.46
N TYR A 75 12.71 2.57 -11.36
CA TYR A 75 12.14 3.07 -10.11
C TYR A 75 13.10 3.99 -9.35
N SER A 76 12.55 5.07 -8.81
CA SER A 76 13.19 5.86 -7.76
C SER A 76 12.90 5.20 -6.41
N TYR A 77 13.96 4.75 -5.74
CA TYR A 77 13.88 3.98 -4.49
C TYR A 77 14.04 4.87 -3.26
N TYR A 78 13.08 4.83 -2.34
CA TYR A 78 13.07 5.62 -1.11
C TYR A 78 12.91 4.72 0.13
N ASP A 79 13.70 4.97 1.16
CA ASP A 79 13.60 4.37 2.49
C ASP A 79 13.25 5.40 3.58
N LYS A 80 12.98 6.65 3.16
CA LYS A 80 12.51 7.75 4.01
C LYS A 80 11.39 8.48 3.31
N PHE A 81 10.27 8.58 4.01
CA PHE A 81 9.04 9.17 3.46
C PHE A 81 9.24 10.65 3.05
N GLU A 82 9.94 11.41 3.88
CA GLU A 82 10.20 12.84 3.68
C GLU A 82 11.06 13.15 2.45
N ASN A 83 11.72 12.15 1.89
CA ASN A 83 12.59 12.32 0.72
C ASN A 83 11.90 11.98 -0.62
N ILE A 84 10.64 11.51 -0.58
CA ILE A 84 9.93 11.12 -1.80
C ILE A 84 9.65 12.35 -2.66
N ASP A 85 10.11 12.28 -3.91
CA ASP A 85 9.82 13.26 -4.96
C ASP A 85 8.76 12.70 -5.91
N ILE A 86 7.56 13.26 -5.87
CA ILE A 86 6.41 12.80 -6.68
C ILE A 86 6.53 13.16 -8.18
N ASN A 87 7.58 13.89 -8.59
CA ASN A 87 7.85 14.16 -10.02
C ASN A 87 8.63 13.03 -10.71
N GLN A 88 8.91 11.95 -10.02
CA GLN A 88 9.55 10.77 -10.59
C GLN A 88 8.56 9.95 -11.44
N GLU A 89 9.08 9.19 -12.39
CA GLU A 89 8.28 8.38 -13.32
C GLU A 89 7.67 7.15 -12.63
N LYS A 90 8.50 6.47 -11.81
CA LYS A 90 8.09 5.33 -10.98
C LYS A 90 8.70 5.45 -9.58
N ILE A 91 7.94 5.10 -8.58
CA ILE A 91 8.36 5.20 -7.18
C ILE A 91 8.18 3.88 -6.46
N ILE A 92 9.19 3.49 -5.69
CA ILE A 92 9.06 2.53 -4.60
C ILE A 92 9.53 3.17 -3.29
N GLY A 93 8.63 3.30 -2.32
CA GLY A 93 8.90 3.74 -0.95
C GLY A 93 8.68 2.60 0.03
N VAL A 94 9.74 2.16 0.69
CA VAL A 94 9.69 1.06 1.66
C VAL A 94 10.21 1.51 3.01
N PHE A 95 9.37 1.33 4.03
CA PHE A 95 9.59 1.86 5.37
C PHE A 95 9.75 0.74 6.39
N ASP A 96 10.10 1.08 7.63
CA ASP A 96 10.22 0.10 8.72
C ASP A 96 8.84 -0.46 9.11
N GLU A 97 8.79 -1.70 9.59
CA GLU A 97 7.56 -2.38 10.00
C GLU A 97 7.15 -2.10 11.44
N GLU A 98 8.07 -1.67 12.31
CA GLU A 98 7.82 -1.56 13.74
C GLU A 98 8.00 -0.15 14.28
N LYS A 99 7.09 0.23 15.21
CA LYS A 99 7.37 1.25 16.22
C LYS A 99 8.49 0.72 17.12
N ASP A 100 9.72 1.06 16.81
CA ASP A 100 10.77 0.96 17.80
C ASP A 100 10.66 2.16 18.73
N GLU A 101 10.15 1.94 19.93
CA GLU A 101 10.02 2.99 20.97
C GLU A 101 11.37 3.67 21.29
N THR A 102 12.48 3.00 20.96
CA THR A 102 13.83 3.48 21.23
C THR A 102 14.45 4.32 20.12
N THR A 103 13.98 4.16 18.86
CA THR A 103 14.63 4.77 17.68
C THR A 103 13.84 5.90 17.03
N SER A 104 12.64 6.25 17.49
CA SER A 104 11.80 7.30 16.86
C SER A 104 11.51 7.07 15.37
N LYS A 105 11.68 5.85 14.88
CA LYS A 105 11.39 5.47 13.49
C LYS A 105 9.89 5.25 13.36
N THR A 106 9.20 6.18 12.76
CA THR A 106 7.77 6.09 12.51
C THR A 106 7.54 5.65 11.07
N ILE A 107 6.79 4.55 10.91
CA ILE A 107 6.14 4.26 9.64
C ILE A 107 5.18 5.42 9.34
N PRO A 108 5.17 5.95 8.13
CA PRO A 108 4.17 6.94 7.76
C PRO A 108 2.76 6.36 7.97
N THR A 109 1.88 7.13 8.56
CA THR A 109 0.48 6.72 8.75
C THR A 109 -0.21 6.54 7.39
N LEU A 110 -1.23 5.67 7.33
CA LEU A 110 -1.88 5.34 6.06
C LEU A 110 -2.49 6.56 5.36
N ASP A 111 -3.01 7.52 6.11
CA ASP A 111 -3.52 8.78 5.57
C ASP A 111 -2.43 9.59 4.82
N LYS A 112 -1.20 9.62 5.36
CA LYS A 112 -0.06 10.28 4.70
C LYS A 112 0.39 9.54 3.46
N LEU A 113 0.48 8.20 3.53
CA LEU A 113 0.82 7.37 2.38
C LEU A 113 -0.21 7.54 1.26
N THR A 114 -1.50 7.50 1.62
CA THR A 114 -2.60 7.63 0.66
C THR A 114 -2.62 9.02 0.04
N LYS A 115 -2.44 10.08 0.84
CA LYS A 115 -2.37 11.43 0.32
C LYS A 115 -1.24 11.59 -0.70
N LEU A 116 -0.03 11.15 -0.36
CA LEU A 116 1.11 11.21 -1.28
C LEU A 116 0.83 10.44 -2.57
N ALA A 117 0.18 9.28 -2.45
CA ALA A 117 -0.17 8.47 -3.60
C ALA A 117 -1.19 9.14 -4.50
N VAL A 118 -2.24 9.75 -3.95
CA VAL A 118 -3.21 10.51 -4.73
C VAL A 118 -2.50 11.67 -5.43
N ASP A 119 -1.68 12.45 -4.70
CA ASP A 119 -0.92 13.57 -5.29
C ASP A 119 0.00 13.10 -6.44
N PHE A 120 0.67 11.95 -6.28
CA PHE A 120 1.51 11.35 -7.33
C PHE A 120 0.68 10.91 -8.55
N MET A 121 -0.45 10.24 -8.31
CA MET A 121 -1.31 9.75 -9.39
C MET A 121 -1.94 10.90 -10.18
N GLU A 122 -2.50 11.90 -9.50
CA GLU A 122 -3.06 13.10 -10.12
C GLU A 122 -2.01 13.87 -10.95
N ASN A 123 -0.77 13.95 -10.45
CA ASN A 123 0.31 14.67 -11.14
C ASN A 123 0.80 13.96 -12.41
N ASN A 124 0.87 12.62 -12.39
CA ASN A 124 1.55 11.85 -13.43
C ASN A 124 0.61 11.14 -14.40
N PHE A 125 -0.68 10.91 -14.03
CA PHE A 125 -1.60 10.10 -14.82
C PHE A 125 -2.93 10.83 -15.14
N PRO A 126 -2.90 11.87 -15.98
CA PRO A 126 -4.09 12.68 -16.29
C PRO A 126 -5.19 11.91 -17.05
N ASN A 127 -4.86 10.74 -17.60
CA ASN A 127 -5.82 9.86 -18.27
C ASN A 127 -6.57 8.92 -17.30
N GLY A 128 -6.23 8.97 -16.02
CA GLY A 128 -6.79 8.15 -14.96
C GLY A 128 -5.82 7.12 -14.40
N TYR A 129 -6.20 6.58 -13.25
CA TYR A 129 -5.37 5.64 -12.49
C TYR A 129 -6.21 4.66 -11.67
N PHE A 130 -5.57 3.61 -11.23
CA PHE A 130 -6.09 2.64 -10.27
C PHE A 130 -5.18 2.59 -9.05
N LEU A 131 -5.75 2.86 -7.87
CA LEU A 131 -5.02 2.89 -6.62
C LEU A 131 -5.61 1.88 -5.63
N VAL A 132 -4.80 0.96 -5.16
CA VAL A 132 -5.14 0.03 -4.07
C VAL A 132 -4.50 0.52 -2.78
N VAL A 133 -5.31 0.68 -1.74
CA VAL A 133 -4.87 1.10 -0.41
C VAL A 133 -5.30 0.07 0.61
N GLU A 134 -4.35 -0.61 1.22
CA GLU A 134 -4.58 -1.66 2.21
C GLU A 134 -4.13 -1.20 3.61
N CYS A 135 -4.95 -1.48 4.61
CA CYS A 135 -4.56 -1.43 6.01
C CYS A 135 -4.31 -2.84 6.56
N GLY A 136 -3.23 -3.50 6.13
CA GLY A 136 -2.91 -4.88 6.48
C GLY A 136 -2.69 -5.11 7.99
N HIS A 137 -2.37 -4.06 8.75
CA HIS A 137 -2.21 -4.18 10.20
C HIS A 137 -3.53 -4.42 10.95
N ILE A 138 -4.70 -4.12 10.38
CA ILE A 138 -5.99 -4.51 10.99
C ILE A 138 -6.03 -6.04 11.11
N ASP A 139 -5.65 -6.77 10.07
CA ASP A 139 -5.58 -8.22 10.05
C ASP A 139 -4.55 -8.74 11.06
N LYS A 140 -3.32 -8.25 11.02
CA LYS A 140 -2.23 -8.68 11.94
C LYS A 140 -2.61 -8.49 13.41
N MET A 141 -3.21 -7.36 13.78
CA MET A 141 -3.63 -7.10 15.14
C MET A 141 -4.82 -7.98 15.56
N SER A 142 -5.71 -8.29 14.61
CA SER A 142 -6.82 -9.23 14.85
C SER A 142 -6.33 -10.65 15.11
N HIS A 143 -5.36 -11.15 14.35
CA HIS A 143 -4.70 -12.43 14.61
C HIS A 143 -4.06 -12.49 15.98
N ASN A 144 -3.44 -11.41 16.42
CA ASN A 144 -2.78 -11.30 17.73
C ASN A 144 -3.75 -10.99 18.88
N VAL A 145 -5.06 -10.87 18.60
CA VAL A 145 -6.09 -10.45 19.58
C VAL A 145 -5.76 -9.11 20.25
N ASN A 146 -5.02 -8.25 19.57
CA ASN A 146 -4.65 -6.92 20.05
C ASN A 146 -5.69 -5.88 19.59
N ILE A 147 -6.81 -5.82 20.32
CA ILE A 147 -7.97 -4.99 19.96
C ILE A 147 -7.64 -3.50 19.97
N LEU A 148 -6.78 -3.04 20.89
CA LEU A 148 -6.45 -1.61 21.01
C LEU A 148 -5.71 -1.11 19.77
N ASP A 149 -4.70 -1.81 19.34
CA ASP A 149 -3.94 -1.44 18.14
C ASP A 149 -4.78 -1.66 16.87
N MET A 150 -5.60 -2.72 16.83
CA MET A 150 -6.54 -2.94 15.72
C MET A 150 -7.47 -1.74 15.52
N VAL A 151 -8.05 -1.21 16.59
CA VAL A 151 -8.94 -0.02 16.53
C VAL A 151 -8.13 1.20 16.09
N GLN A 152 -6.91 1.38 16.55
CA GLN A 152 -6.05 2.49 16.11
C GLN A 152 -5.74 2.43 14.59
N TYR A 153 -5.48 1.23 14.05
CA TYR A 153 -5.30 1.07 12.61
C TYR A 153 -6.58 1.31 11.83
N LEU A 154 -7.74 0.88 12.36
CA LEU A 154 -9.04 1.17 11.77
C LEU A 154 -9.33 2.68 11.72
N GLU A 155 -9.02 3.42 12.79
CA GLU A 155 -9.12 4.89 12.80
C GLU A 155 -8.19 5.56 11.78
N ASN A 156 -6.99 5.02 11.58
CA ASN A 156 -6.07 5.52 10.56
C ASN A 156 -6.58 5.22 9.14
N PHE A 157 -7.23 4.08 8.94
CA PHE A 157 -7.88 3.74 7.68
C PHE A 157 -9.05 4.67 7.38
N ASP A 158 -9.91 4.94 8.38
CA ASP A 158 -11.01 5.91 8.26
C ASP A 158 -10.51 7.31 7.88
N LYS A 159 -9.42 7.78 8.50
CA LYS A 159 -8.78 9.06 8.13
C LYS A 159 -8.26 9.08 6.69
N ALA A 160 -7.68 7.96 6.22
CA ALA A 160 -7.23 7.84 4.84
C ALA A 160 -8.40 7.93 3.86
N ILE A 161 -9.52 7.24 4.16
CA ILE A 161 -10.76 7.32 3.36
C ILE A 161 -11.29 8.74 3.34
N ALA A 162 -11.43 9.38 4.51
CA ALA A 162 -11.95 10.73 4.63
C ALA A 162 -11.09 11.74 3.85
N GLY A 163 -9.76 11.66 3.97
CA GLY A 163 -8.83 12.53 3.24
C GLY A 163 -8.91 12.34 1.71
N THR A 164 -9.02 11.09 1.26
CA THR A 164 -9.20 10.79 -0.17
C THR A 164 -10.52 11.32 -0.69
N TYR A 165 -11.61 11.09 0.05
CA TYR A 165 -12.93 11.61 -0.31
C TYR A 165 -12.92 13.13 -0.43
N GLU A 166 -12.38 13.84 0.57
CA GLU A 166 -12.31 15.31 0.52
C GLU A 166 -11.47 15.83 -0.65
N SER A 167 -10.45 15.10 -1.07
CA SER A 167 -9.60 15.48 -2.20
C SER A 167 -10.28 15.27 -3.56
N LEU A 168 -11.13 14.24 -3.68
CA LEU A 168 -11.65 13.77 -4.98
C LEU A 168 -13.18 13.88 -5.12
N LYS A 169 -13.92 14.35 -4.10
CA LYS A 169 -15.40 14.40 -4.08
C LYS A 169 -16.04 15.23 -5.20
N ASP A 170 -15.30 16.20 -5.73
CA ASP A 170 -15.77 17.10 -6.79
C ASP A 170 -15.40 16.57 -8.19
N ASP A 171 -14.68 15.47 -8.29
CA ASP A 171 -14.37 14.80 -9.55
C ASP A 171 -15.45 13.75 -9.89
N PRO A 172 -16.32 14.01 -10.90
CA PRO A 172 -17.40 13.10 -11.27
C PRO A 172 -16.90 11.80 -11.95
N THR A 173 -15.62 11.71 -12.28
CA THR A 173 -14.99 10.54 -12.91
C THR A 173 -14.34 9.61 -11.90
N CYS A 174 -14.23 10.04 -10.64
CA CYS A 174 -13.64 9.26 -9.56
C CYS A 174 -14.66 8.32 -8.92
N ALA A 175 -14.21 7.10 -8.59
CA ALA A 175 -14.95 6.16 -7.75
C ALA A 175 -14.08 5.68 -6.59
N ILE A 176 -14.59 5.78 -5.36
CA ILE A 176 -13.94 5.26 -4.15
C ILE A 176 -14.71 4.02 -3.70
N ILE A 177 -14.03 2.89 -3.60
CA ILE A 177 -14.62 1.62 -3.14
C ILE A 177 -13.95 1.24 -1.81
N VAL A 178 -14.74 1.06 -0.77
CA VAL A 178 -14.28 0.58 0.54
C VAL A 178 -14.85 -0.81 0.78
N ALA A 179 -13.99 -1.78 1.02
CA ALA A 179 -14.39 -3.16 1.23
C ALA A 179 -13.49 -3.86 2.25
N SER A 180 -14.04 -4.84 2.96
CA SER A 180 -13.26 -5.87 3.64
C SER A 180 -12.94 -6.98 2.65
N ASN A 181 -11.73 -7.53 2.72
CA ASN A 181 -11.35 -8.69 1.91
C ASN A 181 -11.78 -10.02 2.56
N HIS A 182 -11.73 -10.13 3.89
CA HIS A 182 -12.15 -11.29 4.67
C HIS A 182 -12.35 -10.93 6.15
N GLU A 183 -12.88 -11.87 6.91
CA GLU A 183 -12.96 -11.84 8.36
C GLU A 183 -11.64 -12.34 8.97
N THR A 184 -11.25 -11.80 10.12
CA THR A 184 -10.07 -12.25 10.86
C THR A 184 -10.30 -12.23 12.36
N GLY A 185 -9.73 -13.22 13.07
CA GLY A 185 -9.70 -13.29 14.54
C GLY A 185 -11.02 -13.73 15.16
N ARG A 186 -12.05 -14.06 14.38
CA ARG A 186 -13.38 -14.47 14.86
C ARG A 186 -13.98 -13.47 15.84
N LEU A 187 -13.81 -12.17 15.57
CA LEU A 187 -14.37 -11.10 16.39
C LEU A 187 -15.89 -11.12 16.25
N VAL A 188 -16.59 -11.29 17.36
CA VAL A 188 -18.06 -11.28 17.40
C VAL A 188 -18.54 -10.12 18.27
N TYR A 189 -19.32 -9.23 17.69
CA TYR A 189 -20.01 -8.19 18.44
C TYR A 189 -21.31 -8.78 19.06
N ASN A 190 -21.38 -8.85 20.38
CA ASN A 190 -22.55 -9.42 21.10
C ASN A 190 -23.67 -8.40 21.41
N GLY A 191 -23.50 -7.16 20.98
CA GLY A 191 -24.52 -6.13 21.14
C GLY A 191 -24.64 -5.49 22.54
N GLU A 192 -23.80 -5.90 23.48
CA GLU A 192 -23.77 -5.28 24.81
C GLU A 192 -22.81 -4.06 24.79
N THR A 193 -23.39 -2.88 24.68
CA THR A 193 -22.67 -1.62 24.98
C THR A 193 -22.79 -1.38 26.50
N LYS A 194 -21.65 -1.28 27.18
CA LYS A 194 -21.62 -0.78 28.55
C LYS A 194 -21.71 0.74 28.57
#